data_f84e674877ecc83ee9668d8a39e4465d
#
_entry.id   f84e674877ecc83ee9668d8a39e4465d
#
_cell.length_a   1.000
_cell.length_b   1.000
_cell.length_c   1.000
_cell.angle_alpha   90.00
_cell.angle_beta   90.00
_cell.angle_gamma   90.00
#
_symmetry.space_group_name_H-M   'P 1'
#
loop_
_entity.id
_entity.type
_entity.pdbx_description
1 polymer ?
#
loop_
_entity_poly.entity_id
_entity_poly.type
_entity_poly.pdbx_seq_one_letter_code
_entity_poly.pdbx_strand_id
1 'polypeptide(L)'
;MRKISNIRQKEISLRYKGKDIGWHRIDYLVEDEVIVELKAVETLARIYEAQVLTYLRALDKRVGLLINFNVVRLKDGIKRLIL
;
A
#
# COMPACT_ATOMS: atom_id res chain seq x y z
N MET A 1 -23.26 -13.56 3.85
CA MET A 1 -21.82 -13.30 3.55
C MET A 1 -21.57 -11.83 3.43
N ARG A 2 -20.59 -11.34 4.14
CA ARG A 2 -20.23 -9.93 4.08
C ARG A 2 -19.51 -9.62 2.76
N LYS A 3 -19.97 -8.63 2.05
CA LYS A 3 -19.34 -8.19 0.81
C LYS A 3 -18.19 -7.23 1.13
N ILE A 4 -16.98 -7.57 0.68
CA ILE A 4 -15.82 -6.70 0.85
C ILE A 4 -15.77 -5.73 -0.33
N SER A 5 -15.79 -4.44 -0.02
CA SER A 5 -15.61 -3.40 -1.02
C SER A 5 -14.11 -3.16 -1.22
N ASN A 6 -13.65 -3.20 -2.47
CA ASN A 6 -12.27 -2.86 -2.77
C ASN A 6 -12.17 -2.12 -4.10
N ILE A 7 -11.11 -1.32 -4.23
CA ILE A 7 -10.77 -0.60 -5.44
C ILE A 7 -9.39 -1.08 -5.87
N ARG A 8 -9.29 -1.61 -7.10
CA ARG A 8 -8.02 -2.05 -7.67
C ARG A 8 -7.35 -0.91 -8.40
N GLN A 9 -6.03 -0.84 -8.24
CA GLN A 9 -5.17 0.05 -9.03
C GLN A 9 -5.68 1.49 -9.10
N LYS A 10 -6.00 2.03 -7.94
CA LYS A 10 -6.45 3.42 -7.85
C LYS A 10 -5.27 4.36 -8.10
N GLU A 11 -5.46 5.31 -9.01
CA GLU A 11 -4.50 6.39 -9.22
C GLU A 11 -4.78 7.51 -8.23
N ILE A 12 -3.72 8.01 -7.63
CA ILE A 12 -3.78 9.11 -6.68
C ILE A 12 -2.74 10.16 -7.03
N SER A 13 -3.08 11.42 -6.80
CA SER A 13 -2.13 12.53 -6.91
C SER A 13 -1.46 12.71 -5.55
N LEU A 14 -0.13 12.63 -5.53
CA LEU A 14 0.63 12.74 -4.29
C LEU A 14 1.18 14.14 -4.10
N ARG A 15 1.07 14.64 -2.86
CA ARG A 15 1.74 15.85 -2.43
C ARG A 15 2.70 15.53 -1.30
N TYR A 16 3.90 16.08 -1.40
CA TYR A 16 4.90 15.97 -0.35
C TYR A 16 5.44 17.35 -0.03
N LYS A 17 5.29 17.76 1.23
CA LYS A 17 5.71 19.09 1.71
C LYS A 17 5.15 20.22 0.85
N GLY A 18 3.87 20.12 0.47
CA GLY A 18 3.19 21.13 -0.36
C GLY A 18 3.50 21.05 -1.84
N LYS A 19 4.38 20.16 -2.26
CA LYS A 19 4.69 19.96 -3.68
C LYS A 19 3.91 18.80 -4.24
N ASP A 20 3.37 19.00 -5.45
CA ASP A 20 2.76 17.93 -6.22
C ASP A 20 3.88 17.07 -6.82
N ILE A 21 3.97 15.82 -6.40
CA ILE A 21 4.99 14.89 -6.89
C ILE A 21 4.46 13.89 -7.91
N GLY A 22 3.27 14.18 -8.44
CA GLY A 22 2.71 13.43 -9.55
C GLY A 22 1.65 12.41 -9.17
N TRP A 23 1.30 11.60 -10.14
CA TRP A 23 0.30 10.56 -10.02
C TRP A 23 0.96 9.23 -9.71
N HIS A 24 0.41 8.52 -8.75
CA HIS A 24 0.85 7.18 -8.36
C HIS A 24 -0.33 6.24 -8.35
N ARG A 25 -0.04 4.96 -8.55
CA ARG A 25 -1.07 3.92 -8.56
C ARG A 25 -0.90 3.04 -7.34
N ILE A 26 -1.95 2.90 -6.55
CA ILE A 26 -2.00 1.91 -5.48
C ILE A 26 -2.65 0.65 -6.02
N ASP A 27 -2.23 -0.52 -5.51
CA ASP A 27 -2.76 -1.79 -6.00
C ASP A 27 -4.20 -2.03 -5.53
N TYR A 28 -4.44 -1.91 -4.23
CA TYR A 28 -5.78 -2.10 -3.67
C TYR A 28 -6.06 -1.12 -2.55
N LEU A 29 -7.30 -0.70 -2.47
CA LEU A 29 -7.85 -0.01 -1.31
C LEU A 29 -9.05 -0.83 -0.85
N VAL A 30 -8.88 -1.56 0.27
CA VAL A 30 -9.86 -2.52 0.76
C VAL A 30 -10.78 -1.84 1.78
N GLU A 31 -12.07 -1.91 1.54
CA GLU A 31 -13.13 -1.31 2.37
C GLU A 31 -12.90 0.18 2.67
N ASP A 32 -12.25 0.87 1.74
CA ASP A 32 -11.90 2.28 1.87
C ASP A 32 -11.04 2.59 3.11
N GLU A 33 -10.35 1.60 3.67
CA GLU A 33 -9.59 1.75 4.91
C GLU A 33 -8.16 1.23 4.83
N VAL A 34 -7.92 0.14 4.09
CA VAL A 34 -6.64 -0.54 4.09
C VAL A 34 -6.01 -0.49 2.70
N ILE A 35 -4.83 0.11 2.62
CA ILE A 35 -4.03 0.09 1.39
C ILE A 35 -3.25 -1.21 1.34
N VAL A 36 -3.34 -1.92 0.23
CA VAL A 36 -2.59 -3.17 0.01
C VAL A 36 -1.68 -2.98 -1.19
N GLU A 37 -0.39 -3.17 -0.98
CA GLU A 37 0.63 -3.14 -2.02
C GLU A 37 1.25 -4.51 -2.20
N LEU A 38 1.31 -4.97 -3.45
CA LEU A 38 1.82 -6.29 -3.81
C LEU A 38 3.21 -6.16 -4.44
N LYS A 39 4.13 -7.00 -4.00
CA LYS A 39 5.49 -7.05 -4.53
C LYS A 39 5.89 -8.51 -4.79
N ALA A 40 6.82 -8.69 -5.69
CA ALA A 40 7.48 -9.98 -5.92
C ALA A 40 8.98 -9.73 -6.06
N VAL A 41 9.64 -9.49 -4.92
CA VAL A 41 11.03 -9.07 -4.84
C VAL A 41 11.80 -9.98 -3.89
N GLU A 42 13.12 -10.05 -4.03
CA GLU A 42 13.95 -10.88 -3.15
C GLU A 42 13.92 -10.39 -1.71
N THR A 43 13.92 -9.06 -1.53
CA THR A 43 13.91 -8.44 -0.21
C THR A 43 12.98 -7.25 -0.21
N LEU A 44 12.13 -7.15 0.82
CA LEU A 44 11.31 -5.97 1.03
C LEU A 44 12.18 -4.83 1.54
N ALA A 45 12.60 -3.94 0.64
CA ALA A 45 13.40 -2.79 0.98
C ALA A 45 12.58 -1.73 1.72
N ARG A 46 13.26 -0.91 2.53
CA ARG A 46 12.61 0.17 3.29
C ARG A 46 11.89 1.17 2.39
N ILE A 47 12.33 1.34 1.16
CA ILE A 47 11.68 2.26 0.23
C ILE A 47 10.24 1.85 -0.07
N TYR A 48 9.96 0.55 -0.10
CA TYR A 48 8.59 0.06 -0.31
C TYR A 48 7.69 0.39 0.89
N GLU A 49 8.24 0.30 2.10
CA GLU A 49 7.51 0.69 3.31
C GLU A 49 7.23 2.20 3.32
N ALA A 50 8.23 3.00 2.98
CA ALA A 50 8.09 4.44 2.89
C ALA A 50 7.04 4.83 1.85
N GLN A 51 6.99 4.11 0.74
CA GLN A 51 5.99 4.33 -0.31
C GLN A 51 4.57 4.10 0.21
N VAL A 52 4.34 3.01 0.93
CA VAL A 52 3.03 2.72 1.52
C VAL A 52 2.65 3.80 2.53
N LEU A 53 3.57 4.21 3.39
CA LEU A 53 3.31 5.28 4.36
C LEU A 53 2.96 6.60 3.68
N THR A 54 3.62 6.90 2.56
CA THR A 54 3.30 8.08 1.76
C THR A 54 1.87 8.01 1.22
N TYR A 55 1.46 6.85 0.73
CA TYR A 55 0.09 6.65 0.24
C TYR A 55 -0.93 6.79 1.37
N LEU A 56 -0.63 6.24 2.55
CA LEU A 56 -1.50 6.36 3.71
C LEU A 56 -1.73 7.83 4.09
N ARG A 57 -0.66 8.63 4.08
CA ARG A 57 -0.77 10.06 4.36
C ARG A 57 -1.59 10.78 3.30
N ALA A 58 -1.33 10.49 2.03
CA ALA A 58 -2.00 11.14 0.91
C ALA A 58 -3.50 10.87 0.90
N LEU A 59 -3.91 9.67 1.28
CA LEU A 59 -5.31 9.24 1.29
C LEU A 59 -5.98 9.37 2.67
N ASP A 60 -5.24 9.83 3.67
CA ASP A 60 -5.72 9.92 5.06
C ASP A 60 -6.21 8.57 5.57
N LYS A 61 -5.41 7.54 5.34
CA LYS A 61 -5.66 6.19 5.83
C LYS A 61 -4.62 5.83 6.89
N ARG A 62 -4.93 4.84 7.71
CA ARG A 62 -4.10 4.50 8.85
C ARG A 62 -3.36 3.18 8.73
N VAL A 63 -3.88 2.25 7.94
CA VAL A 63 -3.34 0.89 7.87
C VAL A 63 -3.01 0.53 6.45
N GLY A 64 -1.81 -0.02 6.25
CA GLY A 64 -1.36 -0.57 5.00
C GLY A 64 -0.78 -1.95 5.17
N LEU A 65 -0.90 -2.78 4.15
CA LEU A 65 -0.27 -4.08 4.06
C LEU A 65 0.67 -4.09 2.86
N LEU A 66 1.89 -4.48 3.10
CA LEU A 66 2.88 -4.69 2.06
C LEU A 66 3.10 -6.20 1.97
N ILE A 67 2.73 -6.80 0.84
CA ILE A 67 2.74 -8.24 0.68
C ILE A 67 3.74 -8.62 -0.40
N ASN A 68 4.74 -9.40 -0.02
CA ASN A 68 5.73 -9.94 -0.95
C ASN A 68 5.40 -11.40 -1.23
N PHE A 69 5.09 -11.70 -2.48
CA PHE A 69 4.78 -13.06 -2.91
C PHE A 69 6.01 -13.92 -3.18
N ASN A 70 7.20 -13.34 -3.25
CA ASN A 70 8.43 -14.08 -3.50
C ASN A 70 8.99 -14.66 -2.19
N VAL A 71 8.18 -15.48 -1.52
CA VAL A 71 8.53 -16.14 -0.26
C VAL A 71 8.00 -17.56 -0.27
N VAL A 72 8.60 -18.44 0.52
CA VAL A 72 8.17 -19.84 0.63
C VAL A 72 6.80 -19.93 1.29
N ARG A 73 6.57 -19.14 2.34
CA ARG A 73 5.28 -19.07 3.03
C ARG A 73 4.80 -17.64 3.02
N LEU A 74 3.55 -17.43 2.60
CA LEU A 74 2.99 -16.10 2.42
C LEU A 74 3.07 -15.24 3.70
N LYS A 75 2.86 -15.84 4.86
CA LYS A 75 2.93 -15.11 6.13
C LYS A 75 4.26 -14.43 6.37
N ASP A 76 5.34 -14.95 5.78
CA ASP A 76 6.68 -14.38 5.93
C ASP A 76 6.88 -13.16 5.02
N GLY A 77 5.98 -12.96 4.07
CA GLY A 77 6.03 -11.82 3.14
C GLY A 77 5.07 -10.68 3.48
N ILE A 78 4.31 -10.80 4.57
CA ILE A 78 3.32 -9.78 4.92
C ILE A 78 3.89 -8.84 5.97
N LYS A 79 3.87 -7.53 5.66
CA LYS A 79 4.24 -6.50 6.62
C LYS A 79 3.09 -5.53 6.80
N ARG A 80 2.67 -5.34 8.04
CA ARG A 80 1.64 -4.38 8.41
C ARG A 80 2.28 -3.05 8.78
N LEU A 81 1.78 -1.98 8.18
CA LEU A 81 2.23 -0.63 8.43
C LEU A 81 1.10 0.20 9.01
N ILE A 82 1.39 0.94 10.06
CA ILE A 82 0.41 1.79 10.74
C ILE A 82 0.95 3.21 10.77
N LEU A 83 0.13 4.11 10.33
CA LEU A 83 0.46 5.53 10.36
C LEU A 83 0.00 6.16 11.67
#